data_77e097ad0299f07f5a38929465fc063e
#
_entry.id   77e097ad0299f07f5a38929465fc063e
#
_cell.length_a   1.000
_cell.length_b   1.000
_cell.length_c   1.000
_cell.angle_alpha   90.00
_cell.angle_beta   90.00
_cell.angle_gamma   90.00
#
_symmetry.space_group_name_H-M   'P 1'
#
loop_
_entity.id
_entity.type
_entity.pdbx_description
1 polymer ?
#
loop_
_entity_poly.entity_id
_entity_poly.type
_entity_poly.pdbx_seq_one_letter_code
_entity_poly.pdbx_strand_id
1 'polypeptide(L)'
;SRNIQDAELTKARLLTASDGNVTSPDLDLGTNSKGFFPENTEVEVLIPALTATQLASADTLTILLQGGSAVTPTTSLGLSAVLTGTGSAIPQTSFRFRLPSPAPRYVNAKFTTAGTTGDMSAVSASVRLLT
;
A
#
# COMPACT_ATOMS: atom_id res chain seq x y z
N SER A 1 -3.09 11.39 22.14
CA SER A 1 -2.27 10.75 21.12
C SER A 1 -1.86 11.77 20.09
N ARG A 2 -0.81 11.46 19.39
CA ARG A 2 -0.28 12.32 18.36
C ARG A 2 -0.51 11.71 17.00
N ASN A 3 -0.74 12.58 16.05
CA ASN A 3 -0.76 12.17 14.68
C ASN A 3 0.69 12.25 14.17
N ILE A 4 1.34 11.11 14.10
CA ILE A 4 2.74 11.06 13.68
C ILE A 4 2.81 10.73 12.21
N GLN A 5 3.25 11.70 11.42
CA GLN A 5 3.54 11.50 10.01
C GLN A 5 5.02 11.75 9.80
N ASP A 6 5.79 10.82 10.28
CA ASP A 6 7.23 10.87 10.17
C ASP A 6 7.62 10.47 8.74
N ALA A 7 8.63 11.14 8.20
CA ALA A 7 9.13 10.80 6.89
C ALA A 7 9.61 9.35 6.81
N GLU A 8 10.07 8.80 7.92
CA GLU A 8 10.49 7.39 7.96
C GLU A 8 9.31 6.43 7.93
N LEU A 9 8.11 6.91 8.23
CA LEU A 9 6.91 6.10 8.23
C LEU A 9 6.00 6.42 7.04
N THR A 10 6.54 7.09 6.05
CA THR A 10 5.85 7.35 4.79
C THR A 10 6.76 6.92 3.66
N LYS A 11 6.32 5.99 2.84
CA LYS A 11 7.11 5.44 1.74
C LYS A 11 6.35 5.55 0.45
N ALA A 12 7.07 5.72 -0.65
CA ALA A 12 6.47 5.81 -1.98
C ALA A 12 7.05 4.75 -2.88
N ARG A 13 6.25 4.32 -3.86
CA ARG A 13 6.67 3.32 -4.85
C ARG A 13 6.01 3.59 -6.19
N LEU A 14 6.80 3.62 -7.25
CA LEU A 14 6.26 3.63 -8.61
C LEU A 14 5.68 2.27 -8.95
N LEU A 15 4.54 2.27 -9.61
CA LEU A 15 3.85 1.03 -9.98
C LEU A 15 4.38 0.51 -11.30
N THR A 16 3.88 -0.65 -11.73
CA THR A 16 4.33 -1.27 -12.97
C THR A 16 3.40 -0.89 -14.12
N ALA A 17 3.90 -1.09 -15.35
CA ALA A 17 3.12 -0.79 -16.57
C ALA A 17 1.89 -1.69 -16.66
N SER A 18 2.06 -3.00 -16.68
CA SER A 18 0.95 -3.96 -16.76
C SER A 18 1.45 -5.33 -16.30
N ASP A 19 0.50 -6.15 -15.86
CA ASP A 19 0.73 -7.56 -15.49
C ASP A 19 2.01 -7.78 -14.69
N GLY A 20 2.20 -6.98 -13.64
CA GLY A 20 3.37 -7.10 -12.80
C GLY A 20 3.06 -6.73 -11.37
N ASN A 21 4.08 -6.83 -10.55
CA ASN A 21 3.95 -6.43 -9.16
C ASN A 21 5.20 -5.72 -8.69
N VAL A 22 5.01 -4.82 -7.73
CA VAL A 22 6.08 -4.13 -7.02
C VAL A 22 5.70 -4.07 -5.56
N THR A 23 6.71 -3.96 -4.70
CA THR A 23 6.48 -3.87 -3.27
C THR A 23 7.08 -2.56 -2.77
N SER A 24 6.34 -1.87 -1.91
CA SER A 24 6.82 -0.63 -1.32
C SER A 24 8.02 -0.92 -0.40
N PRO A 25 8.86 0.09 -0.14
CA PRO A 25 9.83 -0.04 0.94
C PRO A 25 9.14 -0.35 2.25
N ASP A 26 9.87 -0.98 3.18
CA ASP A 26 9.30 -1.37 4.46
C ASP A 26 9.01 -0.15 5.34
N LEU A 27 7.91 -0.23 6.07
CA LEU A 27 7.69 0.63 7.23
C LEU A 27 8.26 -0.11 8.43
N ASP A 28 9.26 0.45 9.08
CA ASP A 28 9.89 -0.17 10.24
C ASP A 28 9.24 0.39 11.50
N LEU A 29 8.43 -0.44 12.14
CA LEU A 29 7.71 -0.05 13.35
C LEU A 29 8.56 -0.19 14.62
N GLY A 30 9.77 -0.73 14.47
CA GLY A 30 10.69 -0.91 15.59
C GLY A 30 10.40 -2.17 16.38
N THR A 31 11.36 -2.55 17.21
CA THR A 31 11.25 -3.79 17.99
C THR A 31 10.26 -3.66 19.14
N ASN A 32 9.86 -2.44 19.47
CA ASN A 32 9.01 -2.16 20.62
C ASN A 32 7.64 -1.68 20.20
N SER A 33 7.15 -2.20 19.08
CA SER A 33 5.89 -1.72 18.49
C SER A 33 4.72 -1.85 19.45
N LYS A 34 4.73 -2.83 20.34
CA LYS A 34 3.65 -3.01 21.29
C LYS A 34 3.48 -1.82 22.22
N GLY A 35 4.58 -1.14 22.55
CA GLY A 35 4.52 0.02 23.41
C GLY A 35 4.22 1.32 22.70
N PHE A 36 4.57 1.40 21.41
CA PHE A 36 4.47 2.64 20.66
C PHE A 36 3.27 2.68 19.73
N PHE A 37 2.80 1.52 19.27
CA PHE A 37 1.72 1.45 18.29
C PHE A 37 0.58 0.63 18.86
N PRO A 38 -0.47 1.29 19.37
CA PRO A 38 -1.60 0.59 19.99
C PRO A 38 -2.41 -0.17 18.94
N GLU A 39 -3.40 -0.91 19.43
CA GLU A 39 -4.18 -1.83 18.61
C GLU A 39 -4.87 -1.17 17.43
N ASN A 40 -5.15 0.12 17.52
CA ASN A 40 -5.85 0.82 16.45
C ASN A 40 -4.89 1.49 15.45
N THR A 41 -3.64 1.04 15.41
CA THR A 41 -2.69 1.54 14.41
C THR A 41 -3.13 1.12 13.03
N GLU A 42 -3.11 2.06 12.09
CA GLU A 42 -3.54 1.83 10.72
C GLU A 42 -2.44 2.16 9.75
N VAL A 43 -2.49 1.51 8.60
CA VAL A 43 -1.67 1.84 7.44
C VAL A 43 -2.59 2.40 6.38
N GLU A 44 -2.25 3.56 5.84
CA GLU A 44 -2.98 4.17 4.74
C GLU A 44 -2.18 4.03 3.46
N VAL A 45 -2.83 3.50 2.43
CA VAL A 45 -2.26 3.42 1.08
C VAL A 45 -2.99 4.44 0.22
N LEU A 46 -2.24 5.39 -0.34
CA LEU A 46 -2.80 6.45 -1.14
C LEU A 46 -2.45 6.22 -2.60
N ILE A 47 -3.48 6.13 -3.44
CA ILE A 47 -3.33 6.03 -4.88
C ILE A 47 -3.74 7.37 -5.46
N PRO A 48 -2.85 8.06 -6.20
CA PRO A 48 -3.22 9.35 -6.79
C PRO A 48 -4.28 9.17 -7.87
N ALA A 49 -4.84 10.27 -8.34
CA ALA A 49 -5.83 10.23 -9.40
C ALA A 49 -5.24 9.53 -10.62
N LEU A 50 -6.04 8.66 -11.23
CA LEU A 50 -5.62 7.84 -12.37
C LEU A 50 -6.42 8.23 -13.60
N THR A 51 -5.76 8.18 -14.77
CA THR A 51 -6.45 8.36 -16.04
C THR A 51 -6.94 7.02 -16.57
N ALA A 52 -7.82 7.07 -17.56
CA ALA A 52 -8.33 5.84 -18.18
C ALA A 52 -7.23 5.04 -18.89
N THR A 53 -6.10 5.67 -19.21
CA THR A 53 -4.98 4.95 -19.83
C THR A 53 -4.03 4.35 -18.80
N GLN A 54 -4.09 4.81 -17.57
CA GLN A 54 -3.28 4.24 -16.48
C GLN A 54 -3.94 3.01 -15.90
N LEU A 55 -5.21 3.09 -15.59
CA LEU A 55 -5.99 1.91 -15.17
C LEU A 55 -7.15 1.78 -16.12
N ALA A 56 -6.97 0.94 -17.15
CA ALA A 56 -7.94 0.80 -18.22
C ALA A 56 -9.15 -0.01 -17.75
N SER A 57 -10.21 0.02 -18.55
CA SER A 57 -11.43 -0.70 -18.22
C SER A 57 -11.13 -2.18 -17.96
N ALA A 58 -11.63 -2.70 -16.85
CA ALA A 58 -11.47 -4.07 -16.39
C ALA A 58 -10.06 -4.43 -15.90
N ASP A 59 -9.08 -3.54 -16.07
CA ASP A 59 -7.77 -3.75 -15.44
C ASP A 59 -7.89 -3.55 -13.93
N THR A 60 -7.04 -4.22 -13.16
CA THR A 60 -7.11 -4.14 -11.70
C THR A 60 -5.77 -3.76 -11.09
N LEU A 61 -5.85 -3.05 -9.98
CA LEU A 61 -4.72 -2.79 -9.08
C LEU A 61 -5.08 -3.40 -7.74
N THR A 62 -4.33 -4.42 -7.34
CA THR A 62 -4.53 -5.08 -6.06
C THR A 62 -3.45 -4.62 -5.09
N ILE A 63 -3.88 -4.25 -3.89
CA ILE A 63 -3.01 -3.81 -2.81
C ILE A 63 -3.08 -4.87 -1.71
N LEU A 64 -1.93 -5.42 -1.34
CA LEU A 64 -1.86 -6.45 -0.30
C LEU A 64 -0.83 -6.03 0.73
N LEU A 65 -1.23 -5.98 2.00
CA LEU A 65 -0.30 -5.70 3.08
C LEU A 65 0.44 -6.96 3.48
N GLN A 66 1.73 -6.83 3.67
CA GLN A 66 2.61 -7.91 4.10
C GLN A 66 3.39 -7.46 5.32
N GLY A 67 3.71 -8.39 6.21
CA GLY A 67 4.45 -8.05 7.41
C GLY A 67 5.25 -9.21 7.95
N GLY A 68 6.24 -8.90 8.77
CA GLY A 68 7.08 -9.90 9.38
C GLY A 68 8.12 -9.29 10.30
N SER A 69 8.90 -10.16 10.92
CA SER A 69 9.93 -9.75 11.87
C SER A 69 11.27 -9.46 11.19
N ALA A 70 11.41 -9.78 9.92
CA ALA A 70 12.62 -9.51 9.14
C ALA A 70 12.32 -8.49 8.03
N VAL A 71 13.36 -7.89 7.47
CA VAL A 71 13.19 -6.93 6.37
C VAL A 71 12.59 -7.60 5.14
N THR A 72 11.98 -6.83 4.29
CA THR A 72 11.29 -7.28 3.07
C THR A 72 10.38 -8.48 3.33
N PRO A 73 9.40 -8.32 4.22
CA PRO A 73 8.48 -9.42 4.49
C PRO A 73 7.63 -9.75 3.27
N THR A 74 7.28 -11.02 3.14
CA THR A 74 6.43 -11.49 2.04
C THR A 74 5.18 -12.21 2.55
N THR A 75 4.98 -12.26 3.86
CA THR A 75 3.84 -12.94 4.44
C THR A 75 2.64 -12.02 4.45
N SER A 76 1.53 -12.47 3.86
CA SER A 76 0.30 -11.70 3.83
C SER A 76 -0.27 -11.50 5.23
N LEU A 77 -0.72 -10.28 5.52
CA LEU A 77 -1.43 -9.98 6.76
C LEU A 77 -2.94 -10.19 6.60
N GLY A 78 -3.39 -10.67 5.44
CA GLY A 78 -4.82 -10.85 5.20
C GLY A 78 -5.58 -9.56 4.94
N LEU A 79 -4.87 -8.46 4.70
CA LEU A 79 -5.46 -7.15 4.46
C LEU A 79 -5.20 -6.77 3.01
N SER A 80 -6.26 -6.62 2.23
CA SER A 80 -6.11 -6.31 0.81
C SER A 80 -7.27 -5.47 0.31
N ALA A 81 -7.04 -4.81 -0.83
CA ALA A 81 -8.06 -4.04 -1.52
C ALA A 81 -7.80 -4.11 -3.02
N VAL A 82 -8.85 -3.94 -3.81
CA VAL A 82 -8.75 -3.98 -5.26
C VAL A 82 -9.40 -2.73 -5.84
N LEU A 83 -8.69 -2.09 -6.76
CA LEU A 83 -9.20 -0.96 -7.51
C LEU A 83 -9.36 -1.41 -8.96
N THR A 84 -10.57 -1.30 -9.51
CA THR A 84 -10.87 -1.77 -10.85
C THR A 84 -11.10 -0.58 -11.78
N GLY A 85 -10.50 -0.62 -12.96
CA GLY A 85 -10.68 0.41 -13.96
C GLY A 85 -12.08 0.40 -14.54
N THR A 86 -12.60 1.60 -14.82
CA THR A 86 -13.97 1.78 -15.33
C THR A 86 -14.00 2.33 -16.75
N GLY A 87 -12.84 2.58 -17.34
CA GLY A 87 -12.78 3.24 -18.65
C GLY A 87 -12.86 4.75 -18.56
N SER A 88 -12.85 5.29 -17.36
CA SER A 88 -12.87 6.74 -17.10
C SER A 88 -11.84 7.06 -16.05
N ALA A 89 -11.57 8.35 -15.85
CA ALA A 89 -10.65 8.80 -14.82
C ALA A 89 -11.17 8.39 -13.45
N ILE A 90 -10.24 8.03 -12.56
CA ILE A 90 -10.54 7.64 -11.19
C ILE A 90 -9.92 8.69 -10.28
N PRO A 91 -10.70 9.26 -9.34
CA PRO A 91 -10.14 10.24 -8.42
C PRO A 91 -9.15 9.61 -7.46
N GLN A 92 -8.35 10.45 -6.80
CA GLN A 92 -7.45 10.00 -5.76
C GLN A 92 -8.22 9.14 -4.75
N THR A 93 -7.64 7.99 -4.42
CA THR A 93 -8.28 7.01 -3.56
C THR A 93 -7.32 6.63 -2.45
N SER A 94 -7.84 6.51 -1.23
CA SER A 94 -7.04 6.00 -0.12
C SER A 94 -7.71 4.77 0.48
N PHE A 95 -6.89 3.84 0.92
CA PHE A 95 -7.33 2.62 1.60
C PHE A 95 -6.67 2.59 2.96
N ARG A 96 -7.45 2.32 4.00
CA ARG A 96 -6.94 2.21 5.36
C ARG A 96 -7.09 0.79 5.84
N PHE A 97 -6.02 0.28 6.42
CA PHE A 97 -5.99 -1.08 6.93
C PHE A 97 -5.55 -1.03 8.39
N ARG A 98 -6.32 -1.68 9.27
CA ARG A 98 -5.93 -1.79 10.66
C ARG A 98 -4.97 -2.96 10.81
N LEU A 99 -3.82 -2.69 11.40
CA LEU A 99 -2.83 -3.74 11.60
C LEU A 99 -3.27 -4.70 12.69
N PRO A 100 -2.86 -5.98 12.60
CA PRO A 100 -3.13 -6.93 13.68
C PRO A 100 -2.38 -6.54 14.94
N SER A 101 -2.84 -7.03 16.07
CA SER A 101 -2.21 -6.80 17.36
C SER A 101 -1.67 -8.13 17.89
N PRO A 102 -0.36 -8.25 18.16
CA PRO A 102 0.66 -7.22 18.01
C PRO A 102 1.04 -7.05 16.53
N ALA A 103 1.42 -5.82 16.19
CA ALA A 103 1.84 -5.54 14.83
C ALA A 103 3.24 -6.10 14.57
N PRO A 104 3.52 -6.59 13.36
CA PRO A 104 4.87 -7.01 13.01
C PRO A 104 5.81 -5.81 12.93
N ARG A 105 7.11 -6.06 13.02
CA ARG A 105 8.08 -4.98 12.99
C ARG A 105 8.12 -4.29 11.63
N TYR A 106 8.12 -5.07 10.56
CA TYR A 106 8.22 -4.54 9.20
C TYR A 106 6.91 -4.79 8.47
N VAL A 107 6.40 -3.75 7.81
CA VAL A 107 5.15 -3.81 7.05
C VAL A 107 5.40 -3.15 5.70
N ASN A 108 4.92 -3.76 4.64
CA ASN A 108 4.97 -3.15 3.32
C ASN A 108 3.68 -3.43 2.57
N ALA A 109 3.52 -2.78 1.42
CA ALA A 109 2.38 -3.02 0.55
C ALA A 109 2.88 -3.56 -0.77
N LYS A 110 2.27 -4.65 -1.22
CA LYS A 110 2.53 -5.22 -2.53
C LYS A 110 1.44 -4.75 -3.48
N PHE A 111 1.85 -4.14 -4.59
CA PHE A 111 0.95 -3.64 -5.61
C PHE A 111 1.03 -4.55 -6.82
N THR A 112 -0.09 -5.13 -7.20
CA THR A 112 -0.16 -6.03 -8.35
C THR A 112 -1.10 -5.43 -9.39
N THR A 113 -0.58 -5.22 -10.59
CA THR A 113 -1.40 -4.74 -11.71
C THR A 113 -1.72 -5.92 -12.62
N ALA A 114 -2.98 -6.03 -13.00
CA ALA A 114 -3.43 -7.07 -13.92
C ALA A 114 -4.21 -6.40 -15.05
N GLY A 115 -3.93 -6.81 -16.27
CA GLY A 115 -4.53 -6.23 -17.46
C GLY A 115 -3.46 -5.94 -18.50
N THR A 116 -3.86 -5.79 -19.74
CA THR A 116 -2.91 -5.71 -20.84
C THR A 116 -2.80 -4.33 -21.46
N THR A 117 -3.65 -3.37 -21.07
CA THR A 117 -3.74 -2.10 -21.78
C THR A 117 -3.37 -0.89 -20.94
N GLY A 118 -3.36 -1.02 -19.61
CA GLY A 118 -3.04 0.09 -18.74
C GLY A 118 -1.54 0.25 -18.53
N ASP A 119 -1.12 1.45 -18.17
CA ASP A 119 0.29 1.73 -17.87
C ASP A 119 0.35 2.66 -16.66
N MET A 120 0.72 2.09 -15.52
CA MET A 120 0.86 2.83 -14.27
C MET A 120 2.32 3.06 -13.88
N SER A 121 3.26 2.91 -14.81
CA SER A 121 4.68 3.03 -14.49
C SER A 121 5.07 4.43 -14.04
N ALA A 122 4.27 5.45 -14.36
CA ALA A 122 4.50 6.82 -13.89
C ALA A 122 3.70 7.18 -12.65
N VAL A 123 2.93 6.23 -12.10
CA VAL A 123 2.09 6.48 -10.94
C VAL A 123 2.85 6.12 -9.67
N SER A 124 2.92 7.06 -8.74
CA SER A 124 3.57 6.83 -7.45
C SER A 124 2.51 6.66 -6.38
N ALA A 125 2.45 5.46 -5.81
CA ALA A 125 1.60 5.19 -4.67
C ALA A 125 2.38 5.47 -3.38
N SER A 126 1.69 5.88 -2.32
CA SER A 126 2.34 6.09 -1.04
C SER A 126 1.69 5.23 0.03
N VAL A 127 2.52 4.81 0.98
CA VAL A 127 2.13 3.98 2.12
C VAL A 127 2.61 4.69 3.37
N ARG A 128 1.72 4.94 4.30
CA ARG A 128 2.10 5.64 5.52
C ARG A 128 1.39 5.04 6.73
N LEU A 129 2.04 5.19 7.87
CA LEU A 129 1.51 4.73 9.14
C LEU A 129 0.70 5.85 9.78
N LEU A 130 -0.48 5.52 10.28
CA LEU A 130 -1.33 6.44 11.05
C LEU A 130 -1.41 5.94 12.48
N THR A 131 -1.12 6.81 13.42
CA THR A 131 -1.21 6.48 14.85
C THR A 131 -2.03 7.50 15.61
#